data_fe0816ca4002012175e822135a2fcd8e
#
_entry.id   fe0816ca4002012175e822135a2fcd8e
#
_cell.length_a   1.000
_cell.length_b   1.000
_cell.length_c   1.000
_cell.angle_alpha   90.00
_cell.angle_beta   90.00
_cell.angle_gamma   90.00
#
_symmetry.space_group_name_H-M   'P 1'
#
loop_
_entity.id
_entity.type
_entity.pdbx_description
1 polymer ?
#
loop_
_entity_poly.entity_id
_entity_poly.type
_entity_poly.pdbx_seq_one_letter_code
_entity_poly.pdbx_strand_id
1 'polypeptide(L)'
;PIYSLPSARILIYMTENKKAQIGVTGLAVMGANLARNLARNGYTVALHNRSVEKTDALLAEHGADGDFIRTESLQELVDSLESPRRILIMVKAGAPVDAVIEQLTPMLDEGDIIIDGGNANYPDSTRRTHELAAKGIRFIGAGVSGGEEGARHGPSIMPGGDEAAWPAVKPIFQAISAKTPQGEPCCDWVGRDGAGHFVKMVHNGIEYGDMQLICEAYQFMKDGLGLSYDEMHQIFNEW
;
A
#
# COMPACT_ATOMS: atom_id res chain seq x y z
N PRO A 1 -36.79 58.52 -4.41
CA PRO A 1 -36.78 57.17 -3.86
C PRO A 1 -35.42 56.53 -4.07
N ILE A 2 -34.73 56.36 -2.99
CA ILE A 2 -33.40 55.74 -2.96
C ILE A 2 -33.62 54.23 -2.85
N TYR A 3 -33.29 53.50 -3.90
CA TYR A 3 -33.25 52.02 -3.84
C TYR A 3 -32.01 51.56 -3.12
N SER A 4 -32.20 51.02 -1.90
CA SER A 4 -31.16 50.30 -1.16
C SER A 4 -30.94 48.96 -1.80
N LEU A 5 -29.74 48.71 -2.29
CA LEU A 5 -29.27 47.36 -2.70
C LEU A 5 -29.12 46.49 -1.47
N PRO A 6 -29.58 45.22 -1.49
CA PRO A 6 -29.34 44.30 -0.40
C PRO A 6 -27.86 43.93 -0.37
N SER A 7 -27.27 44.08 0.82
CA SER A 7 -25.93 43.65 1.12
C SER A 7 -25.79 42.16 0.82
N ALA A 8 -24.98 41.86 -0.21
CA ALA A 8 -24.55 40.50 -0.49
C ALA A 8 -23.75 39.98 0.73
N ARG A 9 -24.39 39.15 1.55
CA ARG A 9 -23.69 38.30 2.50
C ARG A 9 -22.83 37.34 1.68
N ILE A 10 -21.55 37.63 1.62
CA ILE A 10 -20.55 36.65 1.17
C ILE A 10 -20.59 35.54 2.22
N LEU A 11 -21.30 34.43 1.91
CA LEU A 11 -21.13 33.18 2.61
C LEU A 11 -19.73 32.70 2.25
N ILE A 12 -18.77 32.99 3.13
CA ILE A 12 -17.51 32.26 3.15
C ILE A 12 -17.90 30.87 3.62
N TYR A 13 -18.14 29.95 2.70
CA TYR A 13 -18.05 28.53 3.00
C TYR A 13 -16.60 28.31 3.40
N MET A 14 -16.35 28.17 4.69
CA MET A 14 -15.18 27.48 5.16
C MET A 14 -15.33 26.04 4.66
N THR A 15 -14.73 25.74 3.53
CA THR A 15 -14.46 24.37 3.16
C THR A 15 -13.55 23.85 4.26
N GLU A 16 -14.10 23.06 5.19
CA GLU A 16 -13.26 22.23 6.06
C GLU A 16 -12.26 21.56 5.13
N ASN A 17 -10.97 21.80 5.37
CA ASN A 17 -9.92 21.18 4.57
C ASN A 17 -10.07 19.69 4.77
N LYS A 18 -10.66 19.01 3.79
CA LYS A 18 -10.88 17.56 3.81
C LYS A 18 -9.55 16.88 4.05
N LYS A 19 -9.48 16.07 5.10
CA LYS A 19 -8.29 15.29 5.44
C LYS A 19 -8.38 13.92 4.81
N ALA A 20 -7.22 13.39 4.43
CA ALA A 20 -7.12 12.02 3.92
C ALA A 20 -7.00 11.00 5.06
N GLN A 21 -7.61 9.84 4.89
CA GLN A 21 -7.51 8.73 5.85
C GLN A 21 -6.17 8.02 5.77
N ILE A 22 -5.49 8.09 4.62
CA ILE A 22 -4.19 7.46 4.40
C ILE A 22 -3.38 8.24 3.38
N GLY A 23 -2.08 8.34 3.60
CA GLY A 23 -1.10 8.87 2.65
C GLY A 23 -0.31 7.75 1.98
N VAL A 24 0.02 7.93 0.71
CA VAL A 24 0.91 7.03 -0.03
C VAL A 24 2.10 7.83 -0.55
N THR A 25 3.31 7.41 -0.15
CA THR A 25 4.56 7.98 -0.66
C THR A 25 5.34 6.94 -1.47
N GLY A 26 5.70 7.31 -2.70
CA GLY A 26 6.30 6.40 -3.68
C GLY A 26 5.27 5.85 -4.66
N LEU A 27 5.10 6.56 -5.78
CA LEU A 27 4.08 6.30 -6.80
C LEU A 27 4.69 5.61 -8.05
N ALA A 28 5.53 4.60 -7.82
CA ALA A 28 5.86 3.63 -8.86
C ALA A 28 4.67 2.65 -9.04
N VAL A 29 4.79 1.67 -9.94
CA VAL A 29 3.71 0.77 -10.33
C VAL A 29 2.87 0.28 -9.15
N MET A 30 3.48 -0.29 -8.12
CA MET A 30 2.75 -0.84 -6.96
C MET A 30 2.08 0.25 -6.12
N GLY A 31 2.79 1.33 -5.80
CA GLY A 31 2.24 2.43 -4.99
C GLY A 31 1.10 3.17 -5.68
N ALA A 32 1.22 3.42 -6.99
CA ALA A 32 0.17 4.02 -7.80
C ALA A 32 -1.10 3.15 -7.82
N ASN A 33 -0.96 1.84 -8.03
CA ASN A 33 -2.10 0.93 -8.08
C ASN A 33 -2.75 0.71 -6.70
N LEU A 34 -1.95 0.66 -5.61
CA LEU A 34 -2.50 0.63 -4.25
C LEU A 34 -3.26 1.92 -3.90
N ALA A 35 -2.73 3.09 -4.28
CA ALA A 35 -3.42 4.36 -4.07
C ALA A 35 -4.77 4.42 -4.81
N ARG A 36 -4.81 3.93 -6.04
CA ARG A 36 -6.05 3.82 -6.83
C ARG A 36 -7.04 2.82 -6.22
N ASN A 37 -6.54 1.69 -5.71
CA ASN A 37 -7.35 0.69 -5.02
C ASN A 37 -7.97 1.29 -3.74
N LEU A 38 -7.18 1.98 -2.92
CA LEU A 38 -7.65 2.72 -1.74
C LEU A 38 -8.77 3.70 -2.10
N ALA A 39 -8.55 4.54 -3.10
CA ALA A 39 -9.52 5.56 -3.50
C ALA A 39 -10.82 4.94 -4.04
N ARG A 40 -10.75 3.86 -4.82
CA ARG A 40 -11.94 3.13 -5.30
C ARG A 40 -12.73 2.44 -4.19
N ASN A 41 -12.08 2.12 -3.07
CA ASN A 41 -12.76 1.60 -1.87
C ASN A 41 -13.27 2.72 -0.94
N GLY A 42 -13.33 3.97 -1.42
CA GLY A 42 -13.98 5.09 -0.75
C GLY A 42 -13.09 5.88 0.22
N TYR A 43 -11.80 5.61 0.24
CA TYR A 43 -10.85 6.39 1.05
C TYR A 43 -10.38 7.63 0.31
N THR A 44 -10.27 8.76 0.99
CA THR A 44 -9.50 9.90 0.49
C THR A 44 -8.02 9.61 0.69
N VAL A 45 -7.24 9.69 -0.37
CA VAL A 45 -5.81 9.31 -0.37
C VAL A 45 -4.94 10.52 -0.66
N ALA A 46 -4.02 10.83 0.25
CA ALA A 46 -3.00 11.84 -0.01
C ALA A 46 -1.82 11.20 -0.78
N LEU A 47 -1.45 11.83 -1.88
CA LEU A 47 -0.44 11.30 -2.80
C LEU A 47 0.84 12.12 -2.74
N HIS A 48 1.96 11.44 -2.50
CA HIS A 48 3.29 12.04 -2.55
C HIS A 48 4.26 11.17 -3.34
N ASN A 49 5.10 11.82 -4.13
CA ASN A 49 6.28 11.20 -4.72
C ASN A 49 7.42 12.21 -4.75
N ARG A 50 8.66 11.77 -4.52
CA ARG A 50 9.86 12.65 -4.56
C ARG A 50 9.94 13.45 -5.86
N SER A 51 9.52 12.86 -6.96
CA SER A 51 9.36 13.51 -8.27
C SER A 51 7.89 13.87 -8.44
N VAL A 52 7.54 15.13 -8.30
CA VAL A 52 6.15 15.63 -8.30
C VAL A 52 5.43 15.29 -9.60
N GLU A 53 6.17 15.24 -10.71
CA GLU A 53 5.64 14.90 -12.03
C GLU A 53 4.97 13.53 -12.06
N LYS A 54 5.39 12.58 -11.20
CA LYS A 54 4.73 11.26 -11.08
C LYS A 54 3.37 11.36 -10.40
N THR A 55 3.24 12.25 -9.42
CA THR A 55 1.95 12.54 -8.77
C THR A 55 1.01 13.18 -9.78
N ASP A 56 1.50 14.15 -10.54
CA ASP A 56 0.73 14.86 -11.56
C ASP A 56 0.28 13.91 -12.68
N ALA A 57 1.17 13.05 -13.16
CA ALA A 57 0.85 12.04 -14.17
C ALA A 57 -0.24 11.08 -13.70
N LEU A 58 -0.13 10.57 -12.47
CA LEU A 58 -1.15 9.70 -11.89
C LEU A 58 -2.51 10.38 -11.81
N LEU A 59 -2.55 11.63 -11.37
CA LEU A 59 -3.79 12.40 -11.27
C LEU A 59 -4.38 12.74 -12.63
N ALA A 60 -3.54 13.07 -13.62
CA ALA A 60 -3.99 13.35 -14.98
C ALA A 60 -4.64 12.12 -15.64
N GLU A 61 -4.09 10.93 -15.39
CA GLU A 61 -4.58 9.70 -16.01
C GLU A 61 -5.71 9.04 -15.18
N HIS A 62 -5.62 9.11 -13.85
CA HIS A 62 -6.44 8.31 -12.94
C HIS A 62 -7.13 9.12 -11.84
N GLY A 63 -7.10 10.45 -11.91
CA GLY A 63 -7.74 11.30 -10.88
C GLY A 63 -9.24 11.07 -10.74
N ALA A 64 -9.90 10.54 -11.77
CA ALA A 64 -11.31 10.18 -11.74
C ALA A 64 -11.60 8.82 -11.03
N ASP A 65 -10.58 8.04 -10.69
CA ASP A 65 -10.74 6.72 -10.02
C ASP A 65 -11.25 6.88 -8.56
N GLY A 66 -11.12 8.07 -7.97
CA GLY A 66 -11.57 8.34 -6.60
C GLY A 66 -11.09 9.69 -6.06
N ASP A 67 -10.95 9.79 -4.76
CA ASP A 67 -10.73 11.03 -4.04
C ASP A 67 -9.25 11.15 -3.61
N PHE A 68 -8.53 12.06 -4.25
CA PHE A 68 -7.11 12.24 -4.05
C PHE A 68 -6.77 13.65 -3.58
N ILE A 69 -5.80 13.75 -2.67
CA ILE A 69 -5.16 15.02 -2.30
C ILE A 69 -3.73 14.98 -2.86
N ARG A 70 -3.42 15.92 -3.76
CA ARG A 70 -2.08 16.12 -4.30
C ARG A 70 -1.20 16.79 -3.27
N THR A 71 0.01 16.28 -3.06
CA THR A 71 1.02 16.93 -2.21
C THR A 71 2.38 16.98 -2.91
N GLU A 72 3.15 18.04 -2.64
CA GLU A 72 4.46 18.27 -3.24
C GLU A 72 5.62 17.90 -2.30
N SER A 73 5.33 17.84 -1.00
CA SER A 73 6.32 17.55 0.03
C SER A 73 5.79 16.55 1.06
N LEU A 74 6.70 15.92 1.83
CA LEU A 74 6.31 15.06 2.96
C LEU A 74 5.59 15.87 4.06
N GLN A 75 5.93 17.15 4.24
CA GLN A 75 5.20 18.00 5.19
C GLN A 75 3.75 18.19 4.76
N GLU A 76 3.50 18.53 3.50
CA GLU A 76 2.14 18.63 2.96
C GLU A 76 1.38 17.31 3.06
N LEU A 77 2.06 16.18 2.79
CA LEU A 77 1.48 14.86 2.98
C LEU A 77 0.99 14.69 4.42
N VAL A 78 1.86 14.92 5.41
CA VAL A 78 1.54 14.79 6.84
C VAL A 78 0.41 15.74 7.22
N ASP A 79 0.48 16.99 6.78
CA ASP A 79 -0.52 18.03 7.09
C ASP A 79 -1.89 17.72 6.47
N SER A 80 -1.95 16.93 5.40
CA SER A 80 -3.21 16.54 4.75
C SER A 80 -3.90 15.33 5.39
N LEU A 81 -3.28 14.66 6.37
CA LEU A 81 -3.83 13.46 6.99
C LEU A 81 -4.63 13.74 8.27
N GLU A 82 -5.65 12.92 8.51
CA GLU A 82 -6.33 12.85 9.81
C GLU A 82 -5.51 12.05 10.82
N SER A 83 -5.65 12.37 12.12
CA SER A 83 -4.98 11.64 13.21
C SER A 83 -5.82 10.44 13.67
N PRO A 84 -5.18 9.32 14.06
CA PRO A 84 -3.76 9.05 13.90
C PRO A 84 -3.41 8.94 12.41
N ARG A 85 -2.33 9.62 12.00
CA ARG A 85 -1.91 9.62 10.60
C ARG A 85 -1.43 8.23 10.18
N ARG A 86 -1.72 7.85 8.94
CA ARG A 86 -1.33 6.55 8.35
C ARG A 86 -0.61 6.82 7.05
N ILE A 87 0.66 6.46 6.98
CA ILE A 87 1.50 6.73 5.82
C ILE A 87 2.06 5.41 5.28
N LEU A 88 1.62 5.04 4.08
CA LEU A 88 2.09 3.88 3.34
C LEU A 88 3.31 4.28 2.49
N ILE A 89 4.45 3.66 2.80
CA ILE A 89 5.71 3.84 2.07
C ILE A 89 5.84 2.74 1.02
N MET A 90 5.95 3.15 -0.25
CA MET A 90 6.09 2.26 -1.40
C MET A 90 7.35 2.60 -2.20
N VAL A 91 8.49 2.62 -1.52
CA VAL A 91 9.81 2.87 -2.13
C VAL A 91 10.65 1.58 -2.16
N LYS A 92 11.81 1.64 -2.83
CA LYS A 92 12.75 0.51 -2.86
C LYS A 92 13.17 0.13 -1.44
N ALA A 93 13.15 -1.16 -1.14
CA ALA A 93 13.55 -1.71 0.16
C ALA A 93 14.98 -1.34 0.56
N GLY A 94 15.26 -1.37 1.86
CA GLY A 94 16.56 -1.03 2.46
C GLY A 94 16.69 0.45 2.80
N ALA A 95 17.86 1.04 2.57
CA ALA A 95 18.18 2.41 2.92
C ALA A 95 17.19 3.50 2.43
N PRO A 96 16.55 3.39 1.24
CA PRO A 96 15.52 4.35 0.83
C PRO A 96 14.32 4.41 1.78
N VAL A 97 13.91 3.29 2.39
CA VAL A 97 12.83 3.28 3.39
C VAL A 97 13.28 4.00 4.65
N ASP A 98 14.50 3.72 5.12
CA ASP A 98 15.07 4.37 6.30
C ASP A 98 15.17 5.90 6.11
N ALA A 99 15.57 6.35 4.91
CA ALA A 99 15.65 7.78 4.58
C ALA A 99 14.28 8.48 4.58
N VAL A 100 13.22 7.80 4.16
CA VAL A 100 11.85 8.35 4.23
C VAL A 100 11.36 8.39 5.68
N ILE A 101 11.61 7.33 6.46
CA ILE A 101 11.28 7.26 7.89
C ILE A 101 11.98 8.39 8.67
N GLU A 102 13.27 8.62 8.40
CA GLU A 102 14.05 9.68 9.05
C GLU A 102 13.46 11.07 8.78
N GLN A 103 13.02 11.33 7.54
CA GLN A 103 12.37 12.59 7.17
C GLN A 103 10.99 12.74 7.79
N LEU A 104 10.18 11.67 7.87
CA LEU A 104 8.83 11.72 8.43
C LEU A 104 8.82 11.85 9.95
N THR A 105 9.74 11.18 10.64
CA THR A 105 9.76 11.08 12.11
C THR A 105 9.59 12.44 12.83
N PRO A 106 10.30 13.52 12.46
CA PRO A 106 10.14 14.82 13.16
C PRO A 106 8.82 15.53 12.88
N MET A 107 8.01 15.07 11.92
CA MET A 107 6.74 15.66 11.51
C MET A 107 5.53 14.93 12.11
N LEU A 108 5.76 13.77 12.75
CA LEU A 108 4.73 12.88 13.25
C LEU A 108 4.52 13.05 14.76
N ASP A 109 3.28 12.83 15.19
CA ASP A 109 2.90 12.84 16.59
C ASP A 109 2.87 11.41 17.17
N GLU A 110 2.80 11.33 18.51
CA GLU A 110 2.65 10.04 19.20
C GLU A 110 1.37 9.31 18.72
N GLY A 111 1.51 8.06 18.39
CA GLY A 111 0.42 7.21 17.88
C GLY A 111 0.22 7.24 16.37
N ASP A 112 0.91 8.11 15.63
CA ASP A 112 0.92 8.07 14.17
C ASP A 112 1.57 6.79 13.66
N ILE A 113 1.20 6.37 12.45
CA ILE A 113 1.51 5.04 11.92
C ILE A 113 2.28 5.16 10.62
N ILE A 114 3.47 4.60 10.58
CA ILE A 114 4.24 4.35 9.35
C ILE A 114 4.02 2.90 8.91
N ILE A 115 3.72 2.71 7.63
CA ILE A 115 3.49 1.41 7.02
C ILE A 115 4.50 1.22 5.89
N ASP A 116 5.37 0.23 6.00
CA ASP A 116 6.25 -0.19 4.90
C ASP A 116 5.57 -1.30 4.09
N GLY A 117 5.08 -0.97 2.90
CA GLY A 117 4.43 -1.91 1.98
C GLY A 117 5.39 -2.49 0.92
N GLY A 118 6.68 -2.18 1.01
CA GLY A 118 7.70 -2.73 0.12
C GLY A 118 8.06 -4.18 0.45
N ASN A 119 8.93 -4.78 -0.37
CA ASN A 119 9.51 -6.10 -0.09
C ASN A 119 10.76 -5.97 0.80
N ALA A 120 10.58 -5.51 2.03
CA ALA A 120 11.67 -5.29 2.95
C ALA A 120 12.17 -6.60 3.58
N ASN A 121 13.45 -6.59 3.98
CA ASN A 121 14.01 -7.67 4.79
C ASN A 121 13.41 -7.61 6.21
N TYR A 122 12.86 -8.72 6.70
CA TYR A 122 12.16 -8.75 7.99
C TYR A 122 13.01 -8.32 9.22
N PRO A 123 14.35 -8.52 9.28
CA PRO A 123 15.16 -7.97 10.36
C PRO A 123 15.17 -6.43 10.37
N ASP A 124 15.15 -5.79 9.18
CA ASP A 124 15.03 -4.33 9.10
C ASP A 124 13.67 -3.85 9.63
N SER A 125 12.60 -4.59 9.34
CA SER A 125 11.27 -4.29 9.85
C SER A 125 11.19 -4.43 11.38
N THR A 126 11.82 -5.47 11.94
CA THR A 126 11.95 -5.63 13.39
C THR A 126 12.69 -4.44 14.01
N ARG A 127 13.83 -4.05 13.45
CA ARG A 127 14.60 -2.89 13.90
C ARG A 127 13.76 -1.61 13.87
N ARG A 128 13.09 -1.34 12.73
CA ARG A 128 12.24 -0.16 12.54
C ARG A 128 11.09 -0.11 13.53
N THR A 129 10.47 -1.26 13.82
CA THR A 129 9.40 -1.35 14.83
C THR A 129 9.90 -0.86 16.19
N HIS A 130 11.07 -1.33 16.65
CA HIS A 130 11.62 -0.95 17.95
C HIS A 130 12.13 0.51 17.97
N GLU A 131 12.80 0.96 16.93
CA GLU A 131 13.33 2.34 16.84
C GLU A 131 12.20 3.38 16.83
N LEU A 132 11.09 3.10 16.13
CA LEU A 132 9.95 4.02 16.05
C LEU A 132 9.09 3.97 17.32
N ALA A 133 8.91 2.79 17.93
CA ALA A 133 8.22 2.66 19.20
C ALA A 133 8.89 3.51 20.31
N ALA A 134 10.22 3.58 20.32
CA ALA A 134 10.97 4.43 21.24
C ALA A 134 10.69 5.94 21.07
N LYS A 135 10.10 6.33 19.93
CA LYS A 135 9.71 7.71 19.61
C LYS A 135 8.20 7.92 19.65
N GLY A 136 7.43 6.94 20.14
CA GLY A 136 5.97 6.97 20.20
C GLY A 136 5.27 6.76 18.86
N ILE A 137 6.00 6.47 17.78
CA ILE A 137 5.46 6.22 16.45
C ILE A 137 5.28 4.72 16.25
N ARG A 138 4.16 4.31 15.67
CA ARG A 138 3.83 2.92 15.40
C ARG A 138 4.31 2.52 14.01
N PHE A 139 4.74 1.27 13.88
CA PHE A 139 5.21 0.74 12.61
C PHE A 139 4.52 -0.57 12.23
N ILE A 140 4.12 -0.67 10.97
CA ILE A 140 3.64 -1.91 10.34
C ILE A 140 4.52 -2.22 9.14
N GLY A 141 5.12 -3.42 9.12
CA GLY A 141 5.70 -4.00 7.91
C GLY A 141 4.66 -4.89 7.24
N ALA A 142 4.23 -4.52 6.03
CA ALA A 142 3.17 -5.22 5.33
C ALA A 142 3.68 -5.86 4.04
N GLY A 143 3.74 -7.18 3.98
CA GLY A 143 3.93 -7.90 2.72
C GLY A 143 2.70 -7.73 1.83
N VAL A 144 2.91 -7.30 0.58
CA VAL A 144 1.85 -7.15 -0.42
C VAL A 144 2.12 -8.11 -1.57
N SER A 145 1.14 -8.95 -1.92
CA SER A 145 1.24 -9.95 -2.98
C SER A 145 0.10 -9.85 -3.98
N GLY A 146 0.40 -10.10 -5.26
CA GLY A 146 -0.57 -10.08 -6.35
C GLY A 146 -0.08 -9.31 -7.59
N GLY A 147 1.16 -8.82 -7.58
CA GLY A 147 1.72 -8.03 -8.67
C GLY A 147 0.93 -6.74 -8.93
N GLU A 148 1.05 -6.21 -10.13
CA GLU A 148 0.39 -4.96 -10.53
C GLU A 148 -1.14 -5.07 -10.48
N GLU A 149 -1.69 -6.12 -11.05
CA GLU A 149 -3.13 -6.40 -11.09
C GLU A 149 -3.70 -6.62 -9.69
N GLY A 150 -2.99 -7.38 -8.85
CA GLY A 150 -3.38 -7.58 -7.45
C GLY A 150 -3.37 -6.26 -6.67
N ALA A 151 -2.34 -5.46 -6.78
CA ALA A 151 -2.27 -4.14 -6.12
C ALA A 151 -3.48 -3.27 -6.49
N ARG A 152 -3.92 -3.33 -7.74
CA ARG A 152 -5.03 -2.56 -8.26
C ARG A 152 -6.40 -3.10 -7.87
N HIS A 153 -6.59 -4.42 -7.83
CA HIS A 153 -7.91 -5.06 -7.76
C HIS A 153 -8.15 -5.88 -6.48
N GLY A 154 -7.11 -6.14 -5.72
CA GLY A 154 -7.18 -6.88 -4.47
C GLY A 154 -5.92 -7.70 -4.23
N PRO A 155 -4.94 -7.17 -3.50
CA PRO A 155 -3.76 -7.94 -3.12
C PRO A 155 -4.05 -8.83 -1.91
N SER A 156 -3.26 -9.88 -1.73
CA SER A 156 -3.09 -10.48 -0.42
C SER A 156 -2.15 -9.60 0.41
N ILE A 157 -2.53 -9.25 1.64
CA ILE A 157 -1.75 -8.35 2.50
C ILE A 157 -1.42 -9.05 3.81
N MET A 158 -0.15 -9.00 4.21
CA MET A 158 0.41 -9.68 5.38
C MET A 158 0.97 -8.63 6.36
N PRO A 159 0.12 -7.98 7.19
CA PRO A 159 0.55 -6.95 8.12
C PRO A 159 1.14 -7.54 9.41
N GLY A 160 2.29 -7.00 9.84
CA GLY A 160 2.91 -7.30 11.11
C GLY A 160 3.66 -6.08 11.65
N GLY A 161 4.06 -6.08 12.92
CA GLY A 161 4.78 -4.96 13.52
C GLY A 161 4.29 -4.59 14.91
N ASP A 162 3.91 -3.33 15.11
CA ASP A 162 3.25 -2.86 16.33
C ASP A 162 1.76 -3.22 16.32
N GLU A 163 1.36 -4.15 17.20
CA GLU A 163 -0.01 -4.62 17.31
C GLU A 163 -1.02 -3.49 17.62
N ALA A 164 -0.58 -2.45 18.34
CA ALA A 164 -1.43 -1.31 18.69
C ALA A 164 -1.80 -0.45 17.45
N ALA A 165 -1.07 -0.55 16.34
CA ALA A 165 -1.42 0.10 15.07
C ALA A 165 -2.54 -0.63 14.32
N TRP A 166 -2.69 -1.95 14.54
CA TRP A 166 -3.56 -2.79 13.73
C TRP A 166 -5.03 -2.34 13.70
N PRO A 167 -5.67 -2.00 14.83
CA PRO A 167 -7.08 -1.55 14.82
C PRO A 167 -7.35 -0.36 13.89
N ALA A 168 -6.37 0.55 13.73
CA ALA A 168 -6.50 1.73 12.87
C ALA A 168 -6.24 1.43 11.39
N VAL A 169 -5.51 0.36 11.07
CA VAL A 169 -5.12 -0.02 9.70
C VAL A 169 -6.00 -1.15 9.16
N LYS A 170 -6.48 -2.04 10.02
CA LYS A 170 -7.31 -3.21 9.68
C LYS A 170 -8.44 -2.89 8.70
N PRO A 171 -9.34 -1.93 8.97
CA PRO A 171 -10.48 -1.68 8.08
C PRO A 171 -10.03 -1.25 6.68
N ILE A 172 -8.95 -0.48 6.58
CA ILE A 172 -8.40 -0.02 5.30
C ILE A 172 -7.82 -1.19 4.51
N PHE A 173 -6.95 -1.99 5.13
CA PHE A 173 -6.28 -3.09 4.46
C PHE A 173 -7.25 -4.21 4.09
N GLN A 174 -8.20 -4.51 4.96
CA GLN A 174 -9.23 -5.49 4.65
C GLN A 174 -10.19 -5.02 3.55
N ALA A 175 -10.46 -3.73 3.42
CA ALA A 175 -11.27 -3.22 2.32
C ALA A 175 -10.61 -3.46 0.95
N ILE A 176 -9.31 -3.13 0.83
CA ILE A 176 -8.58 -3.18 -0.44
C ILE A 176 -8.01 -4.55 -0.80
N SER A 177 -8.00 -5.51 0.13
CA SER A 177 -7.46 -6.85 -0.12
C SER A 177 -8.37 -7.70 -0.99
N ALA A 178 -7.80 -8.74 -1.63
CA ALA A 178 -8.56 -9.80 -2.26
C ALA A 178 -9.56 -10.42 -1.28
N LYS A 179 -10.62 -11.01 -1.82
CA LYS A 179 -11.65 -11.70 -1.04
C LYS A 179 -11.72 -13.15 -1.45
N THR A 180 -11.95 -14.03 -0.48
CA THR A 180 -12.32 -15.41 -0.76
C THR A 180 -13.68 -15.48 -1.45
N PRO A 181 -14.07 -16.63 -2.03
CA PRO A 181 -15.43 -16.81 -2.55
C PRO A 181 -16.54 -16.57 -1.51
N GLN A 182 -16.22 -16.69 -0.22
CA GLN A 182 -17.14 -16.42 0.90
C GLN A 182 -17.15 -14.94 1.32
N GLY A 183 -16.30 -14.10 0.69
CA GLY A 183 -16.21 -12.67 0.96
C GLY A 183 -15.23 -12.30 2.08
N GLU A 184 -14.49 -13.25 2.63
CA GLU A 184 -13.48 -12.97 3.66
C GLU A 184 -12.25 -12.31 3.08
N PRO A 185 -11.67 -11.28 3.73
CA PRO A 185 -10.50 -10.59 3.23
C PRO A 185 -9.24 -11.46 3.32
N CYS A 186 -8.44 -11.50 2.27
CA CYS A 186 -7.10 -12.11 2.27
C CYS A 186 -6.09 -11.18 2.96
N CYS A 187 -6.44 -10.74 4.15
CA CYS A 187 -5.65 -9.84 5.00
C CYS A 187 -6.07 -9.97 6.46
N ASP A 188 -5.16 -10.41 7.30
CA ASP A 188 -5.30 -10.31 8.76
C ASP A 188 -3.92 -10.18 9.40
N TRP A 189 -3.91 -9.87 10.70
CA TRP A 189 -2.69 -9.71 11.47
C TRP A 189 -1.88 -11.01 11.53
N VAL A 190 -0.61 -10.95 11.11
CA VAL A 190 0.26 -12.15 11.05
C VAL A 190 1.27 -12.23 12.20
N GLY A 191 1.45 -11.17 12.98
CA GLY A 191 2.33 -11.18 14.15
C GLY A 191 3.09 -9.89 14.39
N ARG A 192 3.91 -9.90 15.43
CA ARG A 192 4.70 -8.73 15.88
C ARG A 192 5.97 -8.54 15.06
N ASP A 193 6.59 -7.38 15.21
CA ASP A 193 7.90 -7.03 14.66
C ASP A 193 7.97 -7.20 13.13
N GLY A 194 8.91 -8.01 12.65
CA GLY A 194 9.10 -8.27 11.22
C GLY A 194 8.17 -9.34 10.62
N ALA A 195 7.16 -9.83 11.38
CA ALA A 195 6.34 -10.97 10.96
C ALA A 195 5.67 -10.80 9.59
N GLY A 196 5.19 -9.61 9.25
CA GLY A 196 4.56 -9.34 7.94
C GLY A 196 5.50 -9.60 6.78
N HIS A 197 6.69 -9.04 6.82
CA HIS A 197 7.69 -9.27 5.78
C HIS A 197 8.30 -10.67 5.83
N PHE A 198 8.38 -11.29 7.02
CA PHE A 198 8.79 -12.68 7.14
C PHE A 198 7.81 -13.64 6.42
N VAL A 199 6.52 -13.48 6.66
CA VAL A 199 5.48 -14.29 5.99
C VAL A 199 5.53 -14.06 4.48
N LYS A 200 5.70 -12.81 4.02
CA LYS A 200 5.87 -12.51 2.59
C LYS A 200 7.12 -13.17 2.00
N MET A 201 8.22 -13.18 2.73
CA MET A 201 9.45 -13.86 2.30
C MET A 201 9.22 -15.37 2.13
N VAL A 202 8.56 -16.01 3.09
CA VAL A 202 8.21 -17.45 3.01
C VAL A 202 7.28 -17.72 1.83
N HIS A 203 6.23 -16.90 1.67
CA HIS A 203 5.34 -16.96 0.51
C HIS A 203 6.12 -16.93 -0.81
N ASN A 204 6.99 -15.94 -0.98
CA ASN A 204 7.79 -15.82 -2.21
C ASN A 204 8.73 -17.02 -2.41
N GLY A 205 9.32 -17.55 -1.34
CA GLY A 205 10.17 -18.74 -1.42
C GLY A 205 9.41 -19.96 -1.93
N ILE A 206 8.18 -20.17 -1.47
CA ILE A 206 7.29 -21.25 -1.94
C ILE A 206 6.90 -21.02 -3.40
N GLU A 207 6.46 -19.81 -3.75
CA GLU A 207 6.05 -19.42 -5.10
C GLU A 207 7.16 -19.66 -6.13
N TYR A 208 8.40 -19.28 -5.82
CA TYR A 208 9.54 -19.53 -6.71
C TYR A 208 9.87 -21.01 -6.86
N GLY A 209 9.71 -21.81 -5.80
CA GLY A 209 9.84 -23.25 -5.84
C GLY A 209 8.79 -23.90 -6.75
N ASP A 210 7.56 -23.46 -6.62
CA ASP A 210 6.43 -23.92 -7.44
C ASP A 210 6.63 -23.58 -8.92
N MET A 211 7.01 -22.33 -9.22
CA MET A 211 7.35 -21.90 -10.59
C MET A 211 8.48 -22.74 -11.20
N GLN A 212 9.51 -23.07 -10.40
CA GLN A 212 10.62 -23.92 -10.85
C GLN A 212 10.14 -25.32 -11.20
N LEU A 213 9.29 -25.93 -10.36
CA LEU A 213 8.72 -27.26 -10.62
C LEU A 213 7.88 -27.27 -11.90
N ILE A 214 7.08 -26.25 -12.16
CA ILE A 214 6.31 -26.09 -13.40
C ILE A 214 7.26 -26.03 -14.61
N CYS A 215 8.33 -25.26 -14.53
CA CYS A 215 9.33 -25.18 -15.60
C CYS A 215 10.05 -26.52 -15.86
N GLU A 216 10.40 -27.23 -14.79
CA GLU A 216 11.03 -28.54 -14.90
C GLU A 216 10.09 -29.59 -15.50
N ALA A 217 8.81 -29.59 -15.08
CA ALA A 217 7.80 -30.46 -15.65
C ALA A 217 7.61 -30.17 -17.16
N TYR A 218 7.52 -28.90 -17.54
CA TYR A 218 7.45 -28.50 -18.95
C TYR A 218 8.65 -29.00 -19.75
N GLN A 219 9.88 -28.76 -19.25
CA GLN A 219 11.09 -29.18 -19.94
C GLN A 219 11.19 -30.71 -20.06
N PHE A 220 10.84 -31.44 -19.01
CA PHE A 220 10.82 -32.89 -19.03
C PHE A 220 9.83 -33.45 -20.07
N MET A 221 8.62 -32.91 -20.12
CA MET A 221 7.61 -33.29 -21.11
C MET A 221 8.09 -33.01 -22.54
N LYS A 222 8.69 -31.85 -22.77
CA LYS A 222 9.18 -31.40 -24.07
C LYS A 222 10.41 -32.20 -24.52
N ASP A 223 11.46 -32.20 -23.71
CA ASP A 223 12.79 -32.69 -24.11
C ASP A 223 13.00 -34.17 -23.76
N GLY A 224 12.37 -34.66 -22.69
CA GLY A 224 12.49 -36.04 -22.22
C GLY A 224 11.47 -36.99 -22.84
N LEU A 225 10.23 -36.53 -22.99
CA LEU A 225 9.12 -37.31 -23.53
C LEU A 225 8.79 -36.98 -25.00
N GLY A 226 9.27 -35.85 -25.52
CA GLY A 226 9.00 -35.42 -26.89
C GLY A 226 7.54 -35.05 -27.17
N LEU A 227 6.79 -34.65 -26.14
CA LEU A 227 5.38 -34.27 -26.26
C LEU A 227 5.22 -33.01 -27.10
N SER A 228 4.15 -32.93 -27.86
CA SER A 228 3.71 -31.73 -28.57
C SER A 228 3.18 -30.68 -27.59
N TYR A 229 3.10 -29.42 -28.05
CA TYR A 229 2.53 -28.34 -27.23
C TYR A 229 1.05 -28.58 -26.87
N ASP A 230 0.28 -29.21 -27.76
CA ASP A 230 -1.13 -29.54 -27.53
C ASP A 230 -1.29 -30.59 -26.43
N GLU A 231 -0.45 -31.63 -26.44
CA GLU A 231 -0.44 -32.65 -25.38
C GLU A 231 -0.03 -32.06 -24.04
N MET A 232 1.01 -31.22 -24.00
CA MET A 232 1.42 -30.53 -22.78
C MET A 232 0.33 -29.59 -22.26
N HIS A 233 -0.36 -28.87 -23.16
CA HIS A 233 -1.48 -28.02 -22.79
C HIS A 233 -2.62 -28.81 -22.13
N GLN A 234 -2.97 -30.00 -22.69
CA GLN A 234 -3.99 -30.84 -22.08
C GLN A 234 -3.60 -31.31 -20.68
N ILE A 235 -2.35 -31.76 -20.49
CA ILE A 235 -1.84 -32.19 -19.19
C ILE A 235 -1.90 -31.07 -18.16
N PHE A 236 -1.45 -29.86 -18.50
CA PHE A 236 -1.50 -28.73 -17.57
C PHE A 236 -2.92 -28.25 -17.26
N ASN A 237 -3.89 -28.48 -18.15
CA ASN A 237 -5.30 -28.17 -17.87
C ASN A 237 -5.97 -29.19 -16.95
N GLU A 238 -5.43 -30.39 -16.83
CA GLU A 238 -5.95 -31.43 -15.93
C GLU A 238 -5.41 -31.30 -14.50
N TRP A 239 -4.27 -30.61 -14.33
CA TRP A 239 -3.63 -30.35 -13.02
C TRP A 239 -4.19 -29.09 -12.35
#